data_9ed66740b5fd1569df82958b7080eeca
#
_entry.id   9ed66740b5fd1569df82958b7080eeca
#
_cell.length_a   1.000
_cell.length_b   1.000
_cell.length_c   1.000
_cell.angle_alpha   90.00
_cell.angle_beta   90.00
_cell.angle_gamma   90.00
#
_symmetry.space_group_name_H-M   'P 1'
#
loop_
_entity.id
_entity.type
_entity.pdbx_description
1 polymer ?
#
loop_
_entity_poly.entity_id
_entity_poly.type
_entity_poly.pdbx_seq_one_letter_code
_entity_poly.pdbx_strand_id
1 'polypeptide(L)'
;MTLTVETNDFSALTASRRSTRAFTDREIPAEVLDAILADATTAPSWSNTRAFRVALATGERAARLREHYGRLFDEEIAAHARKAEDPTVEIPVPDGDFPVRKRYPDEVRPAQIEVAKLLYGIHGIERADIEGRNRVNRRNVMAFEAPVM
;
A
#
# COMPACT_ATOMS: atom_id res chain seq x y z
N MET A 1 -4.05 18.78 19.69
CA MET A 1 -3.00 19.54 18.98
C MET A 1 -3.51 19.73 17.55
N THR A 2 -4.13 20.88 17.29
CA THR A 2 -4.70 21.20 15.99
C THR A 2 -3.53 21.50 15.07
N LEU A 3 -3.31 20.68 14.06
CA LEU A 3 -2.36 20.98 12.99
C LEU A 3 -2.99 22.06 12.12
N THR A 4 -2.72 23.30 12.40
CA THR A 4 -3.02 24.40 11.49
C THR A 4 -1.94 24.37 10.40
N VAL A 5 -2.24 23.73 9.28
CA VAL A 5 -1.42 23.87 8.07
C VAL A 5 -1.79 25.20 7.46
N GLU A 6 -0.93 26.19 7.58
CA GLU A 6 -1.04 27.40 6.78
C GLU A 6 -0.80 27.03 5.32
N THR A 7 -1.86 27.00 4.54
CA THR A 7 -1.89 26.51 3.13
C THR A 7 -1.31 27.48 2.12
N ASN A 8 -0.52 28.45 2.54
CA ASN A 8 -0.02 29.50 1.67
C ASN A 8 1.15 29.09 0.77
N ASP A 9 1.70 27.89 0.94
CA ASP A 9 2.75 27.38 0.06
C ASP A 9 2.51 25.90 -0.32
N PHE A 10 1.82 25.69 -1.44
CA PHE A 10 1.60 24.37 -2.02
C PHE A 10 2.92 23.63 -2.28
N SER A 11 3.99 24.34 -2.66
CA SER A 11 5.30 23.74 -2.91
C SER A 11 5.91 23.21 -1.62
N ALA A 12 5.80 23.94 -0.51
CA ALA A 12 6.26 23.48 0.80
C ALA A 12 5.46 22.28 1.29
N LEU A 13 4.13 22.27 1.10
CA LEU A 13 3.26 21.15 1.43
C LEU A 13 3.67 19.89 0.65
N THR A 14 3.86 19.98 -0.65
CA THR A 14 4.25 18.84 -1.50
C THR A 14 5.65 18.34 -1.16
N ALA A 15 6.60 19.23 -0.87
CA ALA A 15 7.95 18.90 -0.44
C ALA A 15 7.98 18.23 0.95
N SER A 16 7.02 18.53 1.81
CA SER A 16 6.91 17.93 3.14
C SER A 16 6.40 16.49 3.13
N ARG A 17 5.80 16.02 2.02
CA ARG A 17 5.25 14.65 1.90
C ARG A 17 6.30 13.59 2.21
N ARG A 18 5.90 12.61 2.98
CA ARG A 18 6.72 11.43 3.30
C ARG A 18 5.94 10.15 3.02
N SER A 19 6.66 9.09 2.71
CA SER A 19 6.09 7.73 2.58
C SER A 19 6.15 7.06 3.95
N THR A 20 5.14 7.30 4.78
CA THR A 20 5.03 6.68 6.11
C THR A 20 4.69 5.19 5.96
N ARG A 21 5.45 4.32 6.63
CA ARG A 21 5.30 2.86 6.59
C ARG A 21 5.37 2.22 7.98
N ALA A 22 5.17 3.02 9.02
CA ALA A 22 5.01 2.56 10.39
C ALA A 22 3.99 3.48 11.06
N PHE A 23 2.96 2.88 11.63
CA PHE A 23 1.86 3.58 12.26
C PHE A 23 1.73 3.13 13.72
N THR A 24 1.15 3.97 14.54
CA THR A 24 0.70 3.59 15.87
C THR A 24 -0.71 3.03 15.78
N ASP A 25 -1.16 2.36 16.84
CA ASP A 25 -2.52 1.86 17.01
C ASP A 25 -3.52 2.95 17.44
N ARG A 26 -3.07 4.21 17.54
CA ARG A 26 -3.92 5.32 17.94
C ARG A 26 -5.07 5.52 16.96
N GLU A 27 -6.27 5.52 17.48
CA GLU A 27 -7.47 5.82 16.70
C GLU A 27 -7.41 7.23 16.09
N ILE A 28 -7.92 7.35 14.88
CA ILE A 28 -8.07 8.64 14.21
C ILE A 28 -9.46 9.18 14.60
N PRO A 29 -9.55 10.42 15.13
CA PRO A 29 -10.83 11.01 15.46
C PRO A 29 -11.77 11.07 14.27
N ALA A 30 -13.07 10.84 14.52
CA ALA A 30 -14.08 10.79 13.44
C ALA A 30 -14.12 12.09 12.63
N GLU A 31 -13.99 13.23 13.29
CA GLU A 31 -13.98 14.55 12.65
C GLU A 31 -12.79 14.72 11.68
N VAL A 32 -11.65 14.07 11.95
CA VAL A 32 -10.48 14.08 11.05
C VAL A 32 -10.76 13.22 9.82
N LEU A 33 -11.37 12.05 10.01
CA LEU A 33 -11.77 11.17 8.90
C LEU A 33 -12.83 11.83 8.02
N ASP A 34 -13.81 12.49 8.62
CA ASP A 34 -14.85 13.22 7.91
C ASP A 34 -14.26 14.38 7.09
N ALA A 35 -13.30 15.11 7.64
CA ALA A 35 -12.59 16.17 6.91
C ALA A 35 -11.83 15.63 5.70
N ILE A 36 -11.08 14.53 5.88
CA ILE A 36 -10.34 13.86 4.78
C ILE A 36 -11.31 13.40 3.68
N LEU A 37 -12.44 12.81 4.05
CA LEU A 37 -13.44 12.36 3.09
C LEU A 37 -14.09 13.54 2.36
N ALA A 38 -14.38 14.64 3.07
CA ALA A 38 -14.90 15.85 2.48
C ALA A 38 -13.90 16.43 1.44
N ASP A 39 -12.62 16.53 1.78
CA ASP A 39 -11.57 16.98 0.87
C ASP A 39 -11.47 16.06 -0.35
N ALA A 40 -11.53 14.76 -0.17
CA ALA A 40 -11.48 13.78 -1.27
C ALA A 40 -12.63 13.96 -2.26
N THR A 41 -13.81 14.44 -1.81
CA THR A 41 -14.96 14.70 -2.70
C THR A 41 -14.77 15.90 -3.60
N THR A 42 -13.79 16.77 -3.33
CA THR A 42 -13.46 17.93 -4.17
C THR A 42 -12.62 17.54 -5.39
N ALA A 43 -12.10 16.31 -5.44
CA ALA A 43 -11.32 15.82 -6.56
C ALA A 43 -12.13 15.89 -7.87
N PRO A 44 -11.54 16.39 -8.96
CA PRO A 44 -12.24 16.46 -10.25
C PRO A 44 -12.52 15.05 -10.78
N SER A 45 -13.64 14.90 -11.46
CA SER A 45 -13.98 13.67 -12.16
C SER A 45 -14.47 13.98 -13.58
N TRP A 46 -14.39 13.01 -14.48
CA TRP A 46 -14.88 13.19 -15.85
C TRP A 46 -16.36 13.62 -15.84
N SER A 47 -16.65 14.74 -16.47
CA SER A 47 -18.00 15.34 -16.51
C SER A 47 -18.66 15.50 -15.13
N ASN A 48 -17.86 15.63 -14.08
CA ASN A 48 -18.32 15.71 -12.69
C ASN A 48 -19.25 14.54 -12.26
N THR A 49 -19.05 13.36 -12.83
CA THR A 49 -19.89 12.19 -12.58
C THR A 49 -19.71 11.59 -11.20
N ARG A 50 -18.55 11.89 -10.57
CA ARG A 50 -18.16 11.35 -9.25
C ARG A 50 -18.39 9.84 -9.15
N ALA A 51 -18.01 9.11 -10.21
CA ALA A 51 -18.21 7.67 -10.35
C ALA A 51 -17.24 6.85 -9.48
N PHE A 52 -17.12 7.22 -8.20
CA PHE A 52 -16.32 6.50 -7.21
C PHE A 52 -17.14 6.27 -5.94
N ARG A 53 -16.80 5.22 -5.23
CA ARG A 53 -17.29 4.93 -3.89
C ARG A 53 -16.10 4.76 -2.97
N VAL A 54 -16.17 5.34 -1.78
CA VAL A 54 -15.17 5.17 -0.73
C VAL A 54 -15.77 4.31 0.35
N ALA A 55 -15.07 3.24 0.71
CA ALA A 55 -15.37 2.44 1.88
C ALA A 55 -14.26 2.66 2.91
N LEU A 56 -14.66 2.94 4.14
CA LEU A 56 -13.74 3.18 5.25
C LEU A 56 -13.84 2.02 6.23
N ALA A 57 -12.71 1.40 6.53
CA ALA A 57 -12.63 0.35 7.53
C ALA A 57 -11.79 0.82 8.72
N THR A 58 -12.34 0.73 9.92
CA THR A 58 -11.70 1.09 11.19
C THR A 58 -11.84 -0.06 12.20
N GLY A 59 -11.08 -0.02 13.29
CA GLY A 59 -11.17 -0.97 14.38
C GLY A 59 -11.09 -2.44 13.92
N GLU A 60 -12.01 -3.28 14.39
CA GLU A 60 -12.05 -4.70 14.04
C GLU A 60 -12.24 -4.97 12.55
N ARG A 61 -12.93 -4.09 11.81
CA ARG A 61 -13.10 -4.26 10.36
C ARG A 61 -11.78 -4.10 9.64
N ALA A 62 -11.00 -3.08 9.99
CA ALA A 62 -9.65 -2.89 9.46
C ALA A 62 -8.73 -4.06 9.83
N ALA A 63 -8.82 -4.56 11.07
CA ALA A 63 -8.06 -5.73 11.52
C ALA A 63 -8.38 -6.97 10.67
N ARG A 64 -9.67 -7.28 10.46
CA ARG A 64 -10.08 -8.41 9.61
C ARG A 64 -9.64 -8.29 8.16
N LEU A 65 -9.67 -7.07 7.59
CA LEU A 65 -9.16 -6.83 6.24
C LEU A 65 -7.65 -7.08 6.16
N ARG A 66 -6.88 -6.56 7.10
CA ARG A 66 -5.44 -6.81 7.17
C ARG A 66 -5.11 -8.29 7.27
N GLU A 67 -5.78 -9.01 8.15
CA GLU A 67 -5.63 -10.46 8.29
C GLU A 67 -5.95 -11.19 6.99
N HIS A 68 -7.05 -10.82 6.34
CA HIS A 68 -7.44 -11.39 5.06
C HIS A 68 -6.38 -11.16 3.97
N TYR A 69 -5.91 -9.94 3.80
CA TYR A 69 -4.85 -9.64 2.82
C TYR A 69 -3.51 -10.31 3.16
N GLY A 70 -3.16 -10.37 4.45
CA GLY A 70 -1.98 -11.09 4.90
C GLY A 70 -2.05 -12.58 4.54
N ARG A 71 -3.20 -13.21 4.75
CA ARG A 71 -3.42 -14.61 4.38
C ARG A 71 -3.32 -14.84 2.87
N LEU A 72 -3.96 -13.99 2.06
CA LEU A 72 -3.87 -14.09 0.59
C LEU A 72 -2.42 -13.96 0.10
N PHE A 73 -1.64 -13.07 0.71
CA PHE A 73 -0.22 -12.94 0.40
C PHE A 73 0.55 -14.21 0.76
N ASP A 74 0.31 -14.77 1.94
CA ASP A 74 0.97 -16.02 2.38
C ASP A 74 0.62 -17.19 1.45
N GLU A 75 -0.64 -17.28 0.98
CA GLU A 75 -1.09 -18.27 -0.01
C GLU A 75 -0.39 -18.10 -1.37
N GLU A 76 -0.22 -16.85 -1.83
CA GLU A 76 0.52 -16.53 -3.07
C GLU A 76 1.99 -16.96 -2.97
N ILE A 77 2.67 -16.62 -1.87
CA ILE A 77 4.06 -17.03 -1.64
C ILE A 77 4.19 -18.56 -1.61
N ALA A 78 3.27 -19.25 -0.93
CA ALA A 78 3.26 -20.71 -0.90
C ALA A 78 3.00 -21.32 -2.30
N ALA A 79 2.14 -20.71 -3.11
CA ALA A 79 1.89 -21.14 -4.48
C ALA A 79 3.13 -20.96 -5.37
N HIS A 80 3.86 -19.84 -5.21
CA HIS A 80 5.14 -19.63 -5.91
C HIS A 80 6.18 -20.68 -5.56
N ALA A 81 6.30 -21.03 -4.28
CA ALA A 81 7.22 -22.10 -3.84
C ALA A 81 6.85 -23.46 -4.46
N ARG A 82 5.56 -23.83 -4.43
CA ARG A 82 5.09 -25.08 -5.07
C ARG A 82 5.31 -25.08 -6.58
N LYS A 83 5.10 -23.94 -7.25
CA LYS A 83 5.30 -23.82 -8.71
C LYS A 83 6.75 -24.00 -9.12
N ALA A 84 7.70 -23.71 -8.24
CA ALA A 84 9.12 -23.97 -8.50
C ALA A 84 9.42 -25.48 -8.59
N GLU A 85 8.64 -26.31 -7.89
CA GLU A 85 8.76 -27.77 -7.89
C GLU A 85 7.83 -28.42 -8.94
N ASP A 86 6.62 -27.88 -9.10
CA ASP A 86 5.62 -28.36 -10.05
C ASP A 86 5.11 -27.19 -10.92
N PRO A 87 5.54 -27.10 -12.19
CA PRO A 87 5.12 -26.01 -13.10
C PRO A 87 3.61 -25.94 -13.40
N THR A 88 2.85 -27.01 -13.10
CA THR A 88 1.38 -27.05 -13.31
C THR A 88 0.61 -26.29 -12.25
N VAL A 89 1.24 -25.95 -11.13
CA VAL A 89 0.60 -25.17 -10.06
C VAL A 89 0.22 -23.78 -10.56
N GLU A 90 -1.04 -23.44 -10.42
CA GLU A 90 -1.53 -22.10 -10.69
C GLU A 90 -1.24 -21.18 -9.51
N ILE A 91 -0.74 -19.95 -9.81
CA ILE A 91 -0.56 -18.90 -8.83
C ILE A 91 -1.85 -18.09 -8.79
N PRO A 92 -2.45 -17.87 -7.61
CA PRO A 92 -3.57 -16.97 -7.48
C PRO A 92 -3.19 -15.59 -8.05
N VAL A 93 -3.99 -15.09 -8.96
CA VAL A 93 -3.82 -13.72 -9.49
C VAL A 93 -4.91 -12.82 -8.91
N PRO A 94 -4.60 -11.54 -8.67
CA PRO A 94 -5.62 -10.59 -8.26
C PRO A 94 -6.79 -10.60 -9.26
N ASP A 95 -8.00 -10.73 -8.74
CA ASP A 95 -9.24 -10.62 -9.52
C ASP A 95 -9.51 -9.13 -9.77
N GLY A 96 -9.03 -8.63 -10.88
CA GLY A 96 -9.16 -7.24 -11.28
C GLY A 96 -9.44 -7.09 -12.77
N ASP A 97 -10.13 -6.01 -13.15
CA ASP A 97 -10.53 -5.71 -14.52
C ASP A 97 -9.35 -5.51 -15.48
N PHE A 98 -8.16 -5.26 -14.94
CA PHE A 98 -6.96 -4.98 -15.72
C PHE A 98 -5.83 -5.95 -15.38
N PRO A 99 -5.07 -6.41 -16.38
CA PRO A 99 -3.93 -7.27 -16.13
C PRO A 99 -2.86 -6.54 -15.31
N VAL A 100 -2.37 -7.20 -14.27
CA VAL A 100 -1.26 -6.68 -13.48
C VAL A 100 0.02 -6.68 -14.33
N ARG A 101 0.69 -5.54 -14.41
CA ARG A 101 1.97 -5.45 -15.13
C ARG A 101 3.04 -6.24 -14.38
N LYS A 102 3.55 -7.29 -15.01
CA LYS A 102 4.56 -8.19 -14.40
C LYS A 102 5.98 -7.65 -14.46
N ARG A 103 6.27 -6.71 -15.36
CA ARG A 103 7.63 -6.19 -15.58
C ARG A 103 7.58 -4.70 -15.92
N TYR A 104 8.49 -3.95 -15.32
CA TYR A 104 8.72 -2.56 -15.70
C TYR A 104 9.44 -2.48 -17.04
N PRO A 105 9.19 -1.45 -17.87
CA PRO A 105 10.00 -1.13 -19.04
C PRO A 105 11.48 -1.00 -18.67
N ASP A 106 12.37 -1.34 -19.61
CA ASP A 106 13.79 -1.38 -19.33
C ASP A 106 14.37 0.02 -19.01
N GLU A 107 13.75 1.09 -19.52
CA GLU A 107 14.15 2.47 -19.27
C GLU A 107 13.98 2.88 -17.80
N VAL A 108 12.98 2.37 -17.10
CA VAL A 108 12.69 2.73 -15.69
C VAL A 108 13.22 1.71 -14.69
N ARG A 109 13.70 0.56 -15.18
CA ARG A 109 14.21 -0.52 -14.33
C ARG A 109 15.40 -0.11 -13.45
N PRO A 110 16.38 0.71 -13.90
CA PRO A 110 17.45 1.18 -13.02
C PRO A 110 16.92 1.94 -11.81
N ALA A 111 15.98 2.87 -12.00
CA ALA A 111 15.35 3.61 -10.91
C ALA A 111 14.61 2.70 -9.93
N GLN A 112 13.89 1.68 -10.43
CA GLN A 112 13.24 0.68 -9.60
C GLN A 112 14.25 -0.09 -8.72
N ILE A 113 15.40 -0.46 -9.28
CA ILE A 113 16.45 -1.19 -8.55
C ILE A 113 17.03 -0.31 -7.45
N GLU A 114 17.30 0.96 -7.72
CA GLU A 114 17.83 1.89 -6.71
C GLU A 114 16.84 2.12 -5.57
N VAL A 115 15.55 2.29 -5.87
CA VAL A 115 14.50 2.38 -4.83
C VAL A 115 14.42 1.09 -4.01
N ALA A 116 14.52 -0.07 -4.65
CA ALA A 116 14.51 -1.35 -3.94
C ALA A 116 15.73 -1.50 -3.00
N LYS A 117 16.92 -1.12 -3.46
CA LYS A 117 18.14 -1.12 -2.62
C LYS A 117 17.99 -0.20 -1.42
N LEU A 118 17.47 1.01 -1.63
CA LEU A 118 17.22 1.97 -0.55
C LEU A 118 16.21 1.42 0.45
N LEU A 119 15.06 0.93 -0.02
CA LEU A 119 13.99 0.41 0.83
C LEU A 119 14.48 -0.77 1.68
N TYR A 120 15.08 -1.77 1.05
CA TYR A 120 15.56 -2.95 1.77
C TYR A 120 16.77 -2.63 2.64
N GLY A 121 17.66 -1.70 2.22
CA GLY A 121 18.78 -1.23 3.04
C GLY A 121 18.34 -0.57 4.35
N ILE A 122 17.28 0.25 4.32
CA ILE A 122 16.68 0.85 5.55
C ILE A 122 16.22 -0.24 6.53
N HIS A 123 15.78 -1.39 6.03
CA HIS A 123 15.34 -2.53 6.85
C HIS A 123 16.45 -3.54 7.16
N GLY A 124 17.70 -3.28 6.76
CA GLY A 124 18.82 -4.22 6.94
C GLY A 124 18.65 -5.53 6.16
N ILE A 125 17.91 -5.52 5.05
CA ILE A 125 17.58 -6.71 4.26
C ILE A 125 18.51 -6.79 3.06
N GLU A 126 19.27 -7.87 2.99
CA GLU A 126 20.14 -8.15 1.86
C GLU A 126 19.38 -8.72 0.64
N ARG A 127 20.00 -8.65 -0.54
CA ARG A 127 19.39 -9.15 -1.78
C ARG A 127 19.01 -10.64 -1.71
N ALA A 128 19.78 -11.45 -1.04
CA ALA A 128 19.55 -12.89 -0.89
C ALA A 128 18.50 -13.22 0.18
N ASP A 129 18.17 -12.30 1.09
CA ASP A 129 17.18 -12.49 2.15
C ASP A 129 15.76 -12.41 1.59
N ILE A 130 15.29 -13.55 1.06
CA ILE A 130 13.94 -13.69 0.50
C ILE A 130 12.88 -13.52 1.59
N GLU A 131 13.11 -14.08 2.76
CA GLU A 131 12.17 -13.99 3.87
C GLU A 131 12.02 -12.56 4.39
N GLY A 132 13.11 -11.82 4.53
CA GLY A 132 13.09 -10.42 4.90
C GLY A 132 12.30 -9.58 3.91
N ARG A 133 12.51 -9.82 2.62
CA ARG A 133 11.71 -9.14 1.56
C ARG A 133 10.24 -9.50 1.64
N ASN A 134 9.90 -10.76 1.86
CA ASN A 134 8.51 -11.20 2.00
C ASN A 134 7.86 -10.56 3.23
N ARG A 135 8.57 -10.43 4.37
CA ARG A 135 8.05 -9.71 5.54
C ARG A 135 7.69 -8.25 5.23
N VAL A 136 8.55 -7.52 4.50
CA VAL A 136 8.26 -6.13 4.11
C VAL A 136 7.09 -6.06 3.13
N ASN A 137 7.04 -6.95 2.14
CA ASN A 137 5.95 -6.99 1.17
C ASN A 137 4.62 -7.35 1.83
N ARG A 138 4.62 -8.29 2.77
CA ARG A 138 3.44 -8.65 3.56
C ARG A 138 2.89 -7.46 4.34
N ARG A 139 3.77 -6.69 5.00
CA ARG A 139 3.34 -5.46 5.68
C ARG A 139 2.76 -4.44 4.71
N ASN A 140 3.30 -4.35 3.50
CA ASN A 140 2.78 -3.45 2.47
C ASN A 140 1.33 -3.81 2.09
N VAL A 141 1.03 -5.09 1.81
CA VAL A 141 -0.34 -5.51 1.47
C VAL A 141 -1.32 -5.35 2.63
N MET A 142 -0.82 -5.36 3.87
CA MET A 142 -1.59 -5.08 5.08
C MET A 142 -1.67 -3.57 5.40
N ALA A 143 -1.41 -2.69 4.43
CA ALA A 143 -1.38 -1.24 4.58
C ALA A 143 -0.45 -0.77 5.73
N PHE A 144 0.68 -1.47 5.95
CA PHE A 144 1.63 -1.20 7.04
C PHE A 144 0.98 -1.11 8.42
N GLU A 145 -0.11 -1.84 8.63
CA GLU A 145 -0.86 -1.89 9.89
C GLU A 145 -1.49 -0.53 10.29
N ALA A 146 -1.76 0.32 9.29
CA ALA A 146 -2.44 1.59 9.51
C ALA A 146 -3.79 1.39 10.21
N PRO A 147 -4.19 2.27 11.13
CA PRO A 147 -5.42 2.11 11.91
C PRO A 147 -6.70 2.20 11.08
N VAL A 148 -6.60 2.77 9.88
CA VAL A 148 -7.71 2.93 8.92
C VAL A 148 -7.28 2.41 7.56
N MET A 149 -8.20 1.73 6.88
CA MET A 149 -8.06 1.23 5.52
C MET A 149 -9.23 1.70 4.65
#